data_207d5ab179884bafbe1cd64fd605d392
#
_entry.id   207d5ab179884bafbe1cd64fd605d392
#
_cell.length_a   1.000
_cell.length_b   1.000
_cell.length_c   1.000
_cell.angle_alpha   90.00
_cell.angle_beta   90.00
_cell.angle_gamma   90.00
#
_symmetry.space_group_name_H-M   'P 1'
#
loop_
_entity.id
_entity.type
_entity.pdbx_description
1 polymer ?
#
loop_
_entity_poly.entity_id
_entity_poly.type
_entity_poly.pdbx_seq_one_letter_code
_entity_poly.pdbx_strand_id
1 'polypeptide(L)'
;MQSLTRTGQVESPATPRGYATLFVAEGMQAYAHATGDREAMEVAQQALWRGLEQFDDPERSVDEGYIPLSYKGQRPLGSHMVLILILTQMLEQVQDERLEALSDRVVDAIVNKYWNPEYRLMNEVLAHDYTRPNDANESFIYLGHAIETLWMLLPEALRRGDRALFELVAERFRRHLEVSWDDVYGGFLRALDVHDAYVYDKVLWLQEEVMIGCLILLEHTDWDWPAQWFERTFDYVEERFSLRPHGFPLYLYSGDRTVRFEERVTRKENYHHPRCVMRNLLVLERMIERGGAPSGVWA
;
A
#
# COMPACT_ATOMS: atom_id res chain seq x y z
N MET A 1 -14.05 5.54 -13.89
CA MET A 1 -14.24 6.74 -13.03
C MET A 1 -14.96 7.77 -13.87
N GLN A 2 -15.90 8.49 -13.30
CA GLN A 2 -16.66 9.54 -13.98
C GLN A 2 -16.09 10.90 -13.55
N SER A 3 -15.74 11.79 -14.48
CA SER A 3 -15.38 13.15 -14.12
C SER A 3 -16.63 14.01 -14.02
N LEU A 4 -16.66 14.84 -12.99
CA LEU A 4 -17.77 15.75 -12.72
C LEU A 4 -17.27 17.19 -12.75
N THR A 5 -18.11 18.10 -13.25
CA THR A 5 -17.90 19.52 -13.07
C THR A 5 -17.99 19.90 -11.59
N ARG A 6 -17.58 21.11 -11.25
CA ARG A 6 -17.75 21.67 -9.89
C ARG A 6 -19.21 21.67 -9.41
N THR A 7 -20.16 21.68 -10.33
CA THR A 7 -21.61 21.67 -10.04
C THR A 7 -22.22 20.27 -10.05
N GLY A 8 -21.40 19.20 -10.18
CA GLY A 8 -21.84 17.81 -10.17
C GLY A 8 -22.35 17.27 -11.50
N GLN A 9 -22.23 18.03 -12.59
CA GLN A 9 -22.59 17.55 -13.92
C GLN A 9 -21.52 16.61 -14.47
N VAL A 10 -21.94 15.58 -15.19
CA VAL A 10 -21.04 14.61 -15.80
C VAL A 10 -20.28 15.23 -16.97
N GLU A 11 -18.95 15.27 -16.88
CA GLU A 11 -18.06 15.73 -17.96
C GLU A 11 -17.64 14.58 -18.88
N SER A 12 -17.44 13.39 -18.32
CA SER A 12 -17.09 12.21 -19.09
C SER A 12 -17.86 10.99 -18.60
N PRO A 13 -18.24 10.05 -19.51
CA PRO A 13 -18.90 8.82 -19.11
C PRO A 13 -18.02 8.01 -18.16
N ALA A 14 -18.67 7.27 -17.25
CA ALA A 14 -17.98 6.38 -16.33
C ALA A 14 -17.23 5.29 -17.12
N THR A 15 -15.92 5.21 -16.96
CA THR A 15 -15.15 4.04 -17.37
C THR A 15 -15.11 3.09 -16.17
N PRO A 16 -15.59 1.86 -16.29
CA PRO A 16 -15.45 0.88 -15.22
C PRO A 16 -13.97 0.65 -14.92
N ARG A 17 -13.52 1.01 -13.74
CA ARG A 17 -12.17 0.72 -13.26
C ARG A 17 -12.30 -0.10 -11.98
N GLY A 18 -11.92 -1.38 -12.03
CA GLY A 18 -11.98 -2.30 -10.88
C GLY A 18 -11.30 -1.72 -9.64
N TYR A 19 -10.17 -1.06 -9.82
CA TYR A 19 -9.43 -0.39 -8.76
C TYR A 19 -10.25 0.69 -8.02
N ALA A 20 -10.95 1.56 -8.76
CA ALA A 20 -11.81 2.58 -8.16
C ALA A 20 -13.01 1.97 -7.40
N THR A 21 -13.52 0.82 -7.86
CA THR A 21 -14.61 0.10 -7.19
C THR A 21 -14.14 -0.47 -5.85
N LEU A 22 -12.91 -0.94 -5.77
CA LEU A 22 -12.31 -1.40 -4.50
C LEU A 22 -12.18 -0.26 -3.48
N PHE A 23 -11.81 0.95 -3.89
CA PHE A 23 -11.80 2.09 -2.98
C PHE A 23 -13.20 2.51 -2.47
N VAL A 24 -14.25 2.26 -3.25
CA VAL A 24 -15.62 2.41 -2.75
C VAL A 24 -15.90 1.37 -1.65
N ALA A 25 -15.46 0.12 -1.84
CA ALA A 25 -15.58 -0.91 -0.82
C ALA A 25 -14.83 -0.52 0.48
N GLU A 26 -13.60 -0.01 0.36
CA GLU A 26 -12.81 0.47 1.50
C GLU A 26 -13.53 1.58 2.28
N GLY A 27 -13.99 2.62 1.59
CA GLY A 27 -14.66 3.75 2.24
C GLY A 27 -15.99 3.34 2.89
N MET A 28 -16.80 2.52 2.23
CA MET A 28 -18.10 2.11 2.74
C MET A 28 -17.98 1.16 3.94
N GLN A 29 -17.00 0.24 3.95
CA GLN A 29 -16.76 -0.62 5.11
C GLN A 29 -16.24 0.17 6.32
N ALA A 30 -15.37 1.16 6.09
CA ALA A 30 -14.89 2.04 7.17
C ALA A 30 -16.03 2.88 7.76
N TYR A 31 -16.93 3.40 6.91
CA TYR A 31 -18.13 4.09 7.35
C TYR A 31 -19.06 3.16 8.15
N ALA A 32 -19.29 1.94 7.65
CA ALA A 32 -20.10 0.93 8.34
C ALA A 32 -19.53 0.60 9.73
N HIS A 33 -18.20 0.45 9.83
CA HIS A 33 -17.52 0.23 11.11
C HIS A 33 -17.74 1.38 12.10
N ALA A 34 -17.60 2.61 11.64
CA ALA A 34 -17.70 3.79 12.49
C ALA A 34 -19.14 4.08 12.96
N THR A 35 -20.14 3.70 12.18
CA THR A 35 -21.56 4.06 12.44
C THR A 35 -22.43 2.88 12.85
N GLY A 36 -21.98 1.64 12.64
CA GLY A 36 -22.81 0.44 12.77
C GLY A 36 -23.85 0.28 11.64
N ASP A 37 -23.71 1.01 10.54
CA ASP A 37 -24.64 0.98 9.41
C ASP A 37 -24.46 -0.31 8.59
N ARG A 38 -25.44 -1.22 8.69
CA ARG A 38 -25.42 -2.49 7.97
C ARG A 38 -25.61 -2.36 6.46
N GLU A 39 -26.41 -1.38 6.02
CA GLU A 39 -26.62 -1.11 4.59
C GLU A 39 -25.32 -0.65 3.93
N ALA A 40 -24.54 0.17 4.62
CA ALA A 40 -23.23 0.57 4.16
C ALA A 40 -22.26 -0.63 4.03
N MET A 41 -22.31 -1.61 4.94
CA MET A 41 -21.52 -2.84 4.83
C MET A 41 -21.96 -3.71 3.63
N GLU A 42 -23.27 -3.80 3.36
CA GLU A 42 -23.77 -4.51 2.17
C GLU A 42 -23.29 -3.85 0.87
N VAL A 43 -23.31 -2.52 0.82
CA VAL A 43 -22.75 -1.75 -0.32
C VAL A 43 -21.25 -2.01 -0.48
N ALA A 44 -20.50 -2.04 0.64
CA ALA A 44 -19.08 -2.35 0.63
C ALA A 44 -18.79 -3.74 0.05
N GLN A 45 -19.51 -4.76 0.49
CA GLN A 45 -19.37 -6.12 -0.02
C GLN A 45 -19.75 -6.22 -1.52
N GLN A 46 -20.84 -5.59 -1.95
CA GLN A 46 -21.22 -5.55 -3.36
C GLN A 46 -20.13 -4.90 -4.22
N ALA A 47 -19.56 -3.79 -3.74
CA ALA A 47 -18.46 -3.12 -4.43
C ALA A 47 -17.21 -4.00 -4.50
N LEU A 48 -16.86 -4.71 -3.41
CA LEU A 48 -15.74 -5.66 -3.38
C LEU A 48 -15.91 -6.75 -4.45
N TRP A 49 -17.05 -7.44 -4.46
CA TRP A 49 -17.29 -8.53 -5.42
C TRP A 49 -17.30 -8.03 -6.86
N ARG A 50 -17.90 -6.88 -7.12
CA ARG A 50 -17.88 -6.27 -8.45
C ARG A 50 -16.45 -5.86 -8.88
N GLY A 51 -15.65 -5.35 -7.97
CA GLY A 51 -14.25 -5.03 -8.23
C GLY A 51 -13.44 -6.29 -8.55
N LEU A 52 -13.70 -7.37 -7.82
CA LEU A 52 -13.08 -8.67 -8.02
C LEU A 52 -13.44 -9.31 -9.37
N GLU A 53 -14.72 -9.27 -9.79
CA GLU A 53 -15.13 -9.73 -11.12
C GLU A 53 -14.37 -9.03 -12.24
N GLN A 54 -14.17 -7.71 -12.11
CA GLN A 54 -13.38 -6.95 -13.08
C GLN A 54 -11.88 -7.30 -13.00
N PHE A 55 -11.37 -7.58 -11.83
CA PHE A 55 -9.98 -8.00 -11.64
C PHE A 55 -9.71 -9.39 -12.21
N ASP A 56 -10.67 -10.30 -12.10
CA ASP A 56 -10.58 -11.67 -12.59
C ASP A 56 -10.95 -11.83 -14.09
N ASP A 57 -11.36 -10.74 -14.76
CA ASP A 57 -11.64 -10.75 -16.20
C ASP A 57 -10.34 -10.77 -17.02
N PRO A 58 -10.05 -11.87 -17.79
CA PRO A 58 -8.86 -11.98 -18.62
C PRO A 58 -8.82 -10.97 -19.77
N GLU A 59 -9.98 -10.44 -20.18
CA GLU A 59 -10.09 -9.43 -21.25
C GLU A 59 -10.00 -7.98 -20.72
N ARG A 60 -9.88 -7.81 -19.40
CA ARG A 60 -9.74 -6.47 -18.78
C ARG A 60 -8.51 -5.76 -19.35
N SER A 61 -8.71 -4.56 -19.87
CA SER A 61 -7.59 -3.67 -20.18
C SER A 61 -6.97 -3.12 -18.91
N VAL A 62 -5.66 -3.24 -18.82
CA VAL A 62 -4.85 -2.65 -17.75
C VAL A 62 -4.03 -1.52 -18.37
N ASP A 63 -4.24 -0.30 -17.89
CA ASP A 63 -3.48 0.88 -18.29
C ASP A 63 -3.20 1.68 -17.01
N GLU A 64 -2.13 1.32 -16.32
CA GLU A 64 -1.75 1.93 -15.03
C GLU A 64 -0.76 3.09 -15.22
N GLY A 65 -0.26 3.31 -16.45
CA GLY A 65 0.60 4.44 -16.80
C GLY A 65 2.00 4.46 -16.17
N TYR A 66 2.27 3.59 -15.19
CA TYR A 66 3.57 3.45 -14.52
C TYR A 66 4.26 2.12 -14.81
N ILE A 67 3.54 1.12 -15.32
CA ILE A 67 4.11 -0.18 -15.69
C ILE A 67 4.74 -0.10 -17.10
N PRO A 68 5.87 -0.79 -17.34
CA PRO A 68 6.59 -0.72 -18.62
C PRO A 68 5.75 -1.13 -19.82
N LEU A 69 4.96 -2.19 -19.67
CA LEU A 69 4.14 -2.72 -20.75
C LEU A 69 2.75 -3.11 -20.25
N SER A 70 1.72 -2.52 -20.85
CA SER A 70 0.31 -2.80 -20.52
C SER A 70 -0.33 -3.73 -21.55
N TYR A 71 -0.99 -4.78 -21.07
CA TYR A 71 -1.79 -5.70 -21.89
C TYR A 71 -3.00 -6.23 -21.10
N LYS A 72 -3.91 -6.89 -21.81
CA LYS A 72 -5.14 -7.43 -21.20
C LYS A 72 -4.85 -8.54 -20.19
N GLY A 73 -5.64 -8.58 -19.15
CA GLY A 73 -5.60 -9.63 -18.13
C GLY A 73 -4.41 -9.57 -17.17
N GLN A 74 -3.51 -8.60 -17.29
CA GLN A 74 -2.42 -8.41 -16.33
C GLN A 74 -2.96 -8.25 -14.90
N ARG A 75 -2.17 -8.73 -13.94
CA ARG A 75 -2.44 -8.62 -12.52
C ARG A 75 -1.38 -7.71 -11.85
N PRO A 76 -1.64 -6.39 -11.75
CA PRO A 76 -0.77 -5.51 -10.96
C PRO A 76 -0.86 -5.82 -9.47
N LEU A 77 0.26 -5.75 -8.77
CA LEU A 77 0.36 -5.95 -7.31
C LEU A 77 -0.56 -4.99 -6.54
N GLY A 78 -0.68 -3.75 -7.00
CA GLY A 78 -1.56 -2.76 -6.39
C GLY A 78 -3.02 -3.21 -6.22
N SER A 79 -3.54 -4.07 -7.09
CA SER A 79 -4.89 -4.63 -6.92
C SER A 79 -4.97 -5.61 -5.73
N HIS A 80 -3.95 -6.45 -5.52
CA HIS A 80 -3.88 -7.34 -4.36
C HIS A 80 -3.63 -6.57 -3.06
N MET A 81 -2.85 -5.51 -3.13
CA MET A 81 -2.60 -4.57 -2.04
C MET A 81 -3.91 -4.00 -1.47
N VAL A 82 -4.76 -3.45 -2.34
CA VAL A 82 -6.06 -2.91 -1.90
C VAL A 82 -6.99 -4.02 -1.43
N LEU A 83 -6.99 -5.18 -2.09
CA LEU A 83 -7.81 -6.33 -1.67
C LEU A 83 -7.45 -6.80 -0.27
N ILE A 84 -6.16 -6.98 0.06
CA ILE A 84 -5.79 -7.46 1.40
C ILE A 84 -6.16 -6.46 2.49
N LEU A 85 -6.00 -5.15 2.24
CA LEU A 85 -6.41 -4.12 3.18
C LEU A 85 -7.91 -4.18 3.49
N ILE A 86 -8.75 -4.25 2.44
CA ILE A 86 -10.21 -4.31 2.58
C ILE A 86 -10.65 -5.59 3.28
N LEU A 87 -10.10 -6.72 2.88
CA LEU A 87 -10.45 -8.04 3.43
C LEU A 87 -10.13 -8.14 4.91
N THR A 88 -8.93 -7.73 5.31
CA THR A 88 -8.56 -7.70 6.72
C THR A 88 -9.54 -6.87 7.55
N GLN A 89 -9.84 -5.65 7.09
CA GLN A 89 -10.75 -4.74 7.80
C GLN A 89 -12.20 -5.25 7.83
N MET A 90 -12.70 -5.91 6.78
CA MET A 90 -14.02 -6.52 6.78
C MET A 90 -14.07 -7.72 7.72
N LEU A 91 -13.06 -8.58 7.70
CA LEU A 91 -12.99 -9.79 8.51
C LEU A 91 -12.78 -9.52 10.01
N GLU A 92 -12.31 -8.33 10.37
CA GLU A 92 -12.34 -7.84 11.75
C GLU A 92 -13.77 -7.53 12.25
N GLN A 93 -14.71 -7.29 11.33
CA GLN A 93 -16.08 -6.87 11.65
C GLN A 93 -17.12 -7.98 11.45
N VAL A 94 -16.90 -8.89 10.49
CA VAL A 94 -17.84 -9.94 10.13
C VAL A 94 -17.15 -11.29 9.99
N GLN A 95 -17.88 -12.36 10.32
CA GLN A 95 -17.47 -13.72 10.01
C GLN A 95 -18.13 -14.13 8.70
N ASP A 96 -17.33 -14.36 7.66
CA ASP A 96 -17.79 -14.75 6.32
C ASP A 96 -16.77 -15.68 5.66
N GLU A 97 -17.14 -16.93 5.46
CA GLU A 97 -16.26 -17.95 4.86
C GLU A 97 -15.82 -17.60 3.43
N ARG A 98 -16.61 -16.85 2.68
CA ARG A 98 -16.25 -16.43 1.32
C ARG A 98 -15.16 -15.34 1.35
N LEU A 99 -15.24 -14.41 2.32
CA LEU A 99 -14.21 -13.41 2.53
C LEU A 99 -12.92 -14.06 3.04
N GLU A 100 -12.99 -15.05 3.94
CA GLU A 100 -11.82 -15.82 4.38
C GLU A 100 -11.15 -16.55 3.21
N ALA A 101 -11.92 -17.27 2.39
CA ALA A 101 -11.37 -17.95 1.21
C ALA A 101 -10.75 -16.98 0.20
N LEU A 102 -11.32 -15.78 0.05
CA LEU A 102 -10.74 -14.75 -0.80
C LEU A 102 -9.44 -14.18 -0.18
N SER A 103 -9.42 -13.97 1.14
CA SER A 103 -8.23 -13.54 1.86
C SER A 103 -7.10 -14.58 1.72
N ASP A 104 -7.39 -15.88 1.83
CA ASP A 104 -6.40 -16.94 1.61
C ASP A 104 -5.81 -16.90 0.20
N ARG A 105 -6.64 -16.70 -0.82
CA ARG A 105 -6.18 -16.55 -2.22
C ARG A 105 -5.27 -15.32 -2.40
N VAL A 106 -5.64 -14.21 -1.79
CA VAL A 106 -4.87 -12.96 -1.90
C VAL A 106 -3.55 -13.06 -1.15
N VAL A 107 -3.54 -13.64 0.06
CA VAL A 107 -2.33 -13.90 0.83
C VAL A 107 -1.38 -14.84 0.07
N ASP A 108 -1.89 -15.96 -0.48
CA ASP A 108 -1.07 -16.87 -1.31
C ASP A 108 -0.47 -16.16 -2.51
N ALA A 109 -1.26 -15.32 -3.21
CA ALA A 109 -0.76 -14.56 -4.35
C ALA A 109 0.38 -13.60 -3.93
N ILE A 110 0.18 -12.81 -2.88
CA ILE A 110 1.18 -11.85 -2.40
C ILE A 110 2.45 -12.59 -1.94
N VAL A 111 2.30 -13.63 -1.13
CA VAL A 111 3.43 -14.31 -0.50
C VAL A 111 4.20 -15.20 -1.50
N ASN A 112 3.49 -15.91 -2.39
CA ASN A 112 4.09 -16.96 -3.19
C ASN A 112 4.21 -16.63 -4.69
N LYS A 113 3.31 -15.82 -5.25
CA LYS A 113 3.29 -15.55 -6.70
C LYS A 113 4.07 -14.27 -7.05
N TYR A 114 3.80 -13.17 -6.34
CA TYR A 114 4.51 -11.91 -6.57
C TYR A 114 5.95 -11.93 -6.07
N TRP A 115 6.28 -12.76 -5.08
CA TRP A 115 7.65 -12.89 -4.61
C TRP A 115 8.56 -13.51 -5.66
N ASN A 116 9.59 -12.77 -6.08
CA ASN A 116 10.63 -13.27 -6.95
C ASN A 116 11.85 -13.72 -6.11
N PRO A 117 12.11 -15.02 -5.99
CA PRO A 117 13.23 -15.53 -5.18
C PRO A 117 14.61 -15.23 -5.79
N GLU A 118 14.70 -14.97 -7.09
CA GLU A 118 15.95 -14.63 -7.76
C GLU A 118 16.40 -13.22 -7.36
N TYR A 119 15.49 -12.24 -7.41
CA TYR A 119 15.78 -10.86 -7.04
C TYR A 119 15.61 -10.63 -5.53
N ARG A 120 14.89 -11.52 -4.85
CA ARG A 120 14.43 -11.34 -3.46
C ARG A 120 13.63 -10.05 -3.29
N LEU A 121 12.78 -9.77 -4.26
CA LEU A 121 11.88 -8.62 -4.34
C LEU A 121 10.52 -9.07 -4.90
N MET A 122 9.52 -8.22 -4.79
CA MET A 122 8.18 -8.50 -5.33
C MET A 122 8.07 -7.94 -6.75
N ASN A 123 7.66 -8.80 -7.71
CA ASN A 123 7.27 -8.32 -9.02
C ASN A 123 6.02 -7.42 -8.94
N GLU A 124 5.99 -6.35 -9.74
CA GLU A 124 4.81 -5.46 -9.80
C GLU A 124 3.69 -6.08 -10.65
N VAL A 125 4.03 -6.85 -11.68
CA VAL A 125 3.06 -7.37 -12.64
C VAL A 125 3.24 -8.87 -12.80
N LEU A 126 2.11 -9.58 -12.81
CA LEU A 126 2.04 -10.99 -13.23
C LEU A 126 1.08 -11.13 -14.41
N ALA A 127 1.20 -12.22 -15.18
CA ALA A 127 0.22 -12.62 -16.16
C ALA A 127 -1.10 -13.04 -15.47
N HIS A 128 -2.17 -13.21 -16.23
CA HIS A 128 -3.50 -13.55 -15.69
C HIS A 128 -3.49 -14.84 -14.85
N ASP A 129 -2.71 -15.83 -15.24
CA ASP A 129 -2.53 -17.12 -14.57
C ASP A 129 -1.51 -17.08 -13.41
N TYR A 130 -1.08 -15.89 -13.02
CA TYR A 130 -0.03 -15.66 -12.00
C TYR A 130 1.37 -16.14 -12.38
N THR A 131 1.63 -16.43 -13.64
CA THR A 131 3.01 -16.63 -14.10
C THR A 131 3.74 -15.31 -14.24
N ARG A 132 5.08 -15.35 -14.11
CA ARG A 132 5.90 -14.17 -14.36
C ARG A 132 5.89 -13.85 -15.85
N PRO A 133 5.73 -12.58 -16.23
CA PRO A 133 5.82 -12.19 -17.63
C PRO A 133 7.23 -12.43 -18.17
N ASN A 134 7.34 -12.64 -19.49
CA ASN A 134 8.62 -12.71 -20.18
C ASN A 134 8.76 -11.50 -21.10
N ASP A 135 8.69 -10.31 -20.48
CA ASP A 135 8.74 -9.02 -21.16
C ASP A 135 9.34 -7.95 -20.23
N ALA A 136 9.24 -6.67 -20.57
CA ALA A 136 9.77 -5.56 -19.77
C ALA A 136 9.20 -5.45 -18.33
N ASN A 137 8.13 -6.16 -18.00
CA ASN A 137 7.59 -6.18 -16.64
C ASN A 137 8.30 -7.20 -15.74
N GLU A 138 9.06 -8.14 -16.30
CA GLU A 138 9.74 -9.19 -15.54
C GLU A 138 10.75 -8.62 -14.55
N SER A 139 11.55 -7.65 -14.99
CA SER A 139 12.60 -7.00 -14.20
C SER A 139 12.13 -5.74 -13.46
N PHE A 140 10.90 -5.27 -13.76
CA PHE A 140 10.36 -4.07 -13.16
C PHE A 140 9.79 -4.31 -11.76
N ILE A 141 10.34 -3.61 -10.77
CA ILE A 141 9.93 -3.66 -9.37
C ILE A 141 9.42 -2.28 -8.96
N TYR A 142 8.14 -2.18 -8.61
CA TYR A 142 7.59 -0.96 -8.04
C TYR A 142 7.72 -1.01 -6.51
N LEU A 143 8.86 -0.53 -6.00
CA LEU A 143 9.25 -0.62 -4.60
C LEU A 143 8.20 -0.03 -3.65
N GLY A 144 7.54 1.06 -4.09
CA GLY A 144 6.48 1.69 -3.33
C GLY A 144 5.30 0.75 -3.06
N HIS A 145 4.75 0.13 -4.10
CA HIS A 145 3.64 -0.83 -3.95
C HIS A 145 4.06 -2.08 -3.16
N ALA A 146 5.29 -2.55 -3.36
CA ALA A 146 5.80 -3.68 -2.60
C ALA A 146 5.85 -3.40 -1.10
N ILE A 147 6.38 -2.24 -0.72
CA ILE A 147 6.45 -1.78 0.68
C ILE A 147 5.03 -1.61 1.26
N GLU A 148 4.15 -0.95 0.51
CA GLU A 148 2.76 -0.73 0.92
C GLU A 148 1.98 -2.06 1.06
N THR A 149 2.13 -2.99 0.12
CA THR A 149 1.52 -4.33 0.19
C THR A 149 1.99 -5.10 1.42
N LEU A 150 3.28 -5.06 1.70
CA LEU A 150 3.88 -5.83 2.81
C LEU A 150 3.39 -5.31 4.16
N TRP A 151 3.34 -4.00 4.39
CA TRP A 151 2.79 -3.54 5.66
C TRP A 151 1.27 -3.80 5.78
N MET A 152 0.51 -3.76 4.69
CA MET A 152 -0.93 -4.10 4.70
C MET A 152 -1.18 -5.58 5.03
N LEU A 153 -0.20 -6.44 4.77
CA LEU A 153 -0.27 -7.87 5.13
C LEU A 153 0.07 -8.14 6.61
N LEU A 154 0.77 -7.24 7.32
CA LEU A 154 1.06 -7.40 8.74
C LEU A 154 -0.21 -7.46 9.62
N PRO A 155 -1.21 -6.56 9.47
CA PRO A 155 -2.48 -6.68 10.20
C PRO A 155 -3.23 -7.99 9.91
N GLU A 156 -3.17 -8.51 8.69
CA GLU A 156 -3.79 -9.80 8.36
C GLU A 156 -3.09 -10.96 9.08
N ALA A 157 -1.76 -10.95 9.15
CA ALA A 157 -1.02 -11.93 9.93
C ALA A 157 -1.38 -11.86 11.43
N LEU A 158 -1.55 -10.65 11.98
CA LEU A 158 -2.02 -10.44 13.35
C LEU A 158 -3.45 -10.97 13.56
N ARG A 159 -4.39 -10.64 12.67
CA ARG A 159 -5.77 -11.12 12.71
C ARG A 159 -5.84 -12.66 12.72
N ARG A 160 -4.98 -13.31 11.94
CA ARG A 160 -4.87 -14.79 11.86
C ARG A 160 -4.14 -15.42 13.06
N GLY A 161 -3.43 -14.62 13.86
CA GLY A 161 -2.50 -15.16 14.86
C GLY A 161 -1.31 -15.92 14.23
N ASP A 162 -0.99 -15.63 12.97
CA ASP A 162 0.07 -16.30 12.22
C ASP A 162 1.40 -15.56 12.37
N ARG A 163 2.15 -15.94 13.39
CA ARG A 163 3.48 -15.37 13.68
C ARG A 163 4.48 -15.64 12.54
N ALA A 164 4.43 -16.82 11.91
CA ALA A 164 5.35 -17.16 10.84
C ALA A 164 5.14 -16.28 9.61
N LEU A 165 3.88 -16.02 9.26
CA LEU A 165 3.54 -15.06 8.20
C LEU A 165 4.01 -13.65 8.57
N PHE A 166 3.79 -13.20 9.79
CA PHE A 166 4.21 -11.89 10.26
C PHE A 166 5.73 -11.69 10.12
N GLU A 167 6.52 -12.64 10.61
CA GLU A 167 7.99 -12.60 10.55
C GLU A 167 8.50 -12.64 9.09
N LEU A 168 7.91 -13.48 8.23
CA LEU A 168 8.22 -13.53 6.80
C LEU A 168 7.96 -12.20 6.10
N VAL A 169 6.81 -11.61 6.37
CA VAL A 169 6.42 -10.31 5.80
C VAL A 169 7.35 -9.20 6.27
N ALA A 170 7.69 -9.19 7.55
CA ALA A 170 8.63 -8.22 8.12
C ALA A 170 10.04 -8.34 7.52
N GLU A 171 10.54 -9.56 7.30
CA GLU A 171 11.84 -9.78 6.62
C GLU A 171 11.81 -9.21 5.20
N ARG A 172 10.74 -9.49 4.44
CA ARG A 172 10.58 -8.97 3.08
C ARG A 172 10.42 -7.45 3.06
N PHE A 173 9.67 -6.90 3.98
CA PHE A 173 9.52 -5.44 4.15
C PHE A 173 10.89 -4.81 4.38
N ARG A 174 11.67 -5.31 5.34
CA ARG A 174 13.04 -4.85 5.60
C ARG A 174 13.91 -4.92 4.35
N ARG A 175 13.85 -6.02 3.59
CA ARG A 175 14.61 -6.18 2.34
C ARG A 175 14.27 -5.09 1.32
N HIS A 176 12.98 -4.74 1.16
CA HIS A 176 12.58 -3.67 0.25
C HIS A 176 13.06 -2.30 0.74
N LEU A 177 13.07 -2.03 2.05
CA LEU A 177 13.65 -0.81 2.60
C LEU A 177 15.13 -0.69 2.27
N GLU A 178 15.90 -1.76 2.49
CA GLU A 178 17.35 -1.81 2.23
C GLU A 178 17.67 -1.55 0.73
N VAL A 179 16.83 -2.05 -0.18
CA VAL A 179 17.03 -1.87 -1.64
C VAL A 179 16.58 -0.49 -2.12
N SER A 180 15.52 0.04 -1.55
CA SER A 180 14.93 1.30 -2.04
C SER A 180 15.57 2.56 -1.45
N TRP A 181 16.35 2.46 -0.38
CA TRP A 181 16.98 3.61 0.25
C TRP A 181 18.13 4.18 -0.57
N ASP A 182 18.14 5.49 -0.79
CA ASP A 182 19.25 6.22 -1.41
C ASP A 182 20.30 6.57 -0.36
N ASP A 183 21.43 5.87 -0.36
CA ASP A 183 22.50 6.06 0.61
C ASP A 183 23.26 7.40 0.44
N VAL A 184 23.09 8.07 -0.69
CA VAL A 184 23.78 9.33 -0.97
C VAL A 184 22.97 10.54 -0.53
N TYR A 185 21.69 10.58 -0.88
CA TYR A 185 20.84 11.76 -0.67
C TYR A 185 19.70 11.51 0.33
N GLY A 186 19.55 10.27 0.81
CA GLY A 186 18.44 9.86 1.67
C GLY A 186 17.11 9.66 0.92
N GLY A 187 16.15 9.08 1.60
CA GLY A 187 14.82 8.81 1.07
C GLY A 187 14.70 7.55 0.21
N PHE A 188 13.49 7.05 0.11
CA PHE A 188 13.19 5.83 -0.65
C PHE A 188 12.89 6.13 -2.10
N LEU A 189 13.52 5.37 -3.00
CA LEU A 189 13.32 5.42 -4.45
C LEU A 189 12.07 4.62 -4.82
N ARG A 190 11.29 5.15 -5.78
CA ARG A 190 9.94 4.65 -6.08
C ARG A 190 9.93 3.30 -6.78
N ALA A 191 10.84 3.09 -7.72
CA ALA A 191 10.90 1.86 -8.51
C ALA A 191 12.32 1.59 -9.02
N LEU A 192 12.55 0.38 -9.50
CA LEU A 192 13.78 0.01 -10.22
C LEU A 192 13.45 -0.97 -11.34
N ASP A 193 14.28 -0.99 -12.37
CA ASP A 193 14.50 -2.13 -13.23
C ASP A 193 15.75 -2.87 -12.76
N VAL A 194 15.63 -4.15 -12.44
CA VAL A 194 16.74 -4.93 -11.85
C VAL A 194 17.96 -5.02 -12.78
N HIS A 195 17.75 -4.91 -14.08
CA HIS A 195 18.81 -5.02 -15.07
C HIS A 195 19.33 -3.69 -15.60
N ASP A 196 18.70 -2.56 -15.22
CA ASP A 196 19.06 -1.25 -15.78
C ASP A 196 19.29 -0.22 -14.66
N ALA A 197 18.24 0.43 -14.16
CA ALA A 197 18.39 1.61 -13.32
C ALA A 197 17.23 1.81 -12.34
N TYR A 198 17.50 2.59 -11.29
CA TYR A 198 16.45 3.11 -10.41
C TYR A 198 15.65 4.23 -11.07
N VAL A 199 14.37 4.28 -10.74
CA VAL A 199 13.55 5.48 -10.91
C VAL A 199 13.80 6.39 -9.70
N TYR A 200 14.63 7.40 -9.88
CA TYR A 200 15.11 8.30 -8.81
C TYR A 200 14.05 9.27 -8.27
N ASP A 201 12.80 9.05 -8.59
CA ASP A 201 11.68 9.82 -8.08
C ASP A 201 11.39 9.45 -6.63
N LYS A 202 11.33 10.47 -5.76
CA LYS A 202 11.11 10.33 -4.32
C LYS A 202 9.82 11.02 -3.95
N VAL A 203 8.77 10.22 -3.81
CA VAL A 203 7.42 10.70 -3.50
C VAL A 203 7.12 10.60 -2.01
N LEU A 204 6.33 11.54 -1.49
CA LEU A 204 5.98 11.58 -0.08
C LEU A 204 5.26 10.30 0.37
N TRP A 205 4.26 9.86 -0.39
CA TRP A 205 3.43 8.73 0.02
C TRP A 205 4.26 7.46 0.32
N LEU A 206 5.31 7.21 -0.47
CA LEU A 206 6.17 6.05 -0.22
C LEU A 206 6.91 6.15 1.13
N GLN A 207 7.42 7.33 1.48
CA GLN A 207 8.07 7.56 2.78
C GLN A 207 7.06 7.32 3.92
N GLU A 208 5.83 7.73 3.73
CA GLU A 208 4.73 7.56 4.70
C GLU A 208 4.34 6.09 4.87
N GLU A 209 4.32 5.29 3.80
CA GLU A 209 4.07 3.85 3.87
C GLU A 209 5.17 3.11 4.65
N VAL A 210 6.41 3.55 4.53
CA VAL A 210 7.52 3.03 5.35
C VAL A 210 7.28 3.32 6.83
N MET A 211 6.89 4.55 7.17
CA MET A 211 6.63 4.91 8.58
C MET A 211 5.48 4.11 9.18
N ILE A 212 4.41 3.86 8.42
CA ILE A 212 3.30 3.01 8.88
C ILE A 212 3.79 1.60 9.19
N GLY A 213 4.49 0.98 8.25
CA GLY A 213 5.00 -0.39 8.43
C GLY A 213 5.96 -0.51 9.61
N CYS A 214 6.87 0.46 9.78
CA CYS A 214 7.80 0.49 10.90
C CYS A 214 7.07 0.59 12.26
N LEU A 215 6.05 1.45 12.38
CA LEU A 215 5.31 1.56 13.63
C LEU A 215 4.47 0.33 13.96
N ILE A 216 3.87 -0.34 12.97
CA ILE A 216 3.21 -1.63 13.20
C ILE A 216 4.19 -2.65 13.75
N LEU A 217 5.40 -2.74 13.19
CA LEU A 217 6.43 -3.66 13.67
C LEU A 217 6.88 -3.31 15.09
N LEU A 218 7.10 -2.03 15.39
CA LEU A 218 7.45 -1.56 16.74
C LEU A 218 6.37 -1.85 17.78
N GLU A 219 5.11 -1.73 17.39
CA GLU A 219 3.99 -2.02 18.30
C GLU A 219 3.97 -3.49 18.73
N HIS A 220 4.41 -4.42 17.86
CA HIS A 220 4.23 -5.86 18.06
C HIS A 220 5.51 -6.65 18.28
N THR A 221 6.68 -6.00 18.22
CA THR A 221 8.00 -6.65 18.39
C THR A 221 8.93 -5.83 19.26
N ASP A 222 10.01 -6.45 19.71
CA ASP A 222 11.13 -5.81 20.40
C ASP A 222 12.35 -5.55 19.49
N TRP A 223 12.12 -5.53 18.17
CA TRP A 223 13.20 -5.34 17.19
C TRP A 223 13.62 -3.86 17.14
N ASP A 224 14.93 -3.63 17.07
CA ASP A 224 15.48 -2.25 17.01
C ASP A 224 15.42 -1.63 15.60
N TRP A 225 15.50 -2.45 14.56
CA TRP A 225 15.62 -1.95 13.20
C TRP A 225 14.40 -1.13 12.70
N PRO A 226 13.13 -1.41 13.10
CA PRO A 226 12.02 -0.58 12.67
C PRO A 226 12.10 0.84 13.23
N ALA A 227 12.61 1.03 14.47
CA ALA A 227 12.82 2.36 15.04
C ALA A 227 13.83 3.15 14.22
N GLN A 228 14.96 2.53 13.87
CA GLN A 228 16.00 3.15 13.07
C GLN A 228 15.50 3.61 11.70
N TRP A 229 14.69 2.78 11.02
CA TRP A 229 14.08 3.16 9.74
C TRP A 229 13.01 4.22 9.89
N PHE A 230 12.21 4.16 10.96
CA PHE A 230 11.20 5.19 11.23
C PHE A 230 11.84 6.57 11.44
N GLU A 231 12.81 6.68 12.35
CA GLU A 231 13.52 7.93 12.65
C GLU A 231 14.18 8.50 11.39
N ARG A 232 14.93 7.67 10.67
CA ARG A 232 15.62 8.06 9.45
C ARG A 232 14.67 8.57 8.37
N THR A 233 13.51 7.94 8.25
CA THR A 233 12.48 8.34 7.28
C THR A 233 11.77 9.62 7.72
N PHE A 234 11.46 9.74 9.00
CA PHE A 234 10.82 10.91 9.57
C PHE A 234 11.68 12.16 9.41
N ASP A 235 12.97 12.08 9.74
CA ASP A 235 13.92 13.18 9.57
C ASP A 235 14.03 13.61 8.09
N TYR A 236 14.10 12.65 7.18
CA TYR A 236 14.11 12.91 5.75
C TYR A 236 12.83 13.62 5.28
N VAL A 237 11.65 13.17 5.73
CA VAL A 237 10.36 13.79 5.38
C VAL A 237 10.28 15.23 5.91
N GLU A 238 10.65 15.44 7.17
CA GLU A 238 10.65 16.79 7.77
C GLU A 238 11.60 17.74 7.02
N GLU A 239 12.77 17.28 6.62
CA GLU A 239 13.72 18.10 5.89
C GLU A 239 13.28 18.40 4.45
N ARG A 240 12.79 17.40 3.72
CA ARG A 240 12.61 17.48 2.25
C ARG A 240 11.21 17.83 1.80
N PHE A 241 10.19 17.45 2.56
CA PHE A 241 8.78 17.61 2.15
C PHE A 241 8.04 18.69 2.93
N SER A 242 8.51 19.06 4.12
CA SER A 242 7.81 20.02 4.97
C SER A 242 7.71 21.41 4.33
N LEU A 243 6.52 22.01 4.44
CA LEU A 243 6.25 23.40 4.04
C LEU A 243 6.36 24.39 5.22
N ARG A 244 6.82 23.95 6.39
CA ARG A 244 7.00 24.81 7.57
C ARG A 244 7.88 26.04 7.30
N PRO A 245 8.99 25.94 6.53
CA PRO A 245 9.78 27.11 6.17
C PRO A 245 9.03 28.19 5.38
N HIS A 246 7.88 27.81 4.79
CA HIS A 246 7.01 28.69 4.02
C HIS A 246 5.75 29.11 4.79
N GLY A 247 5.66 28.82 6.08
CA GLY A 247 4.52 29.17 6.93
C GLY A 247 3.30 28.26 6.79
N PHE A 248 3.44 27.04 6.26
CA PHE A 248 2.36 26.06 6.08
C PHE A 248 2.63 24.79 6.88
N PRO A 249 2.40 24.78 8.19
CA PRO A 249 2.80 23.65 9.06
C PRO A 249 2.05 22.33 8.79
N LEU A 250 0.92 22.39 8.07
CA LEU A 250 0.06 21.23 7.80
C LEU A 250 0.20 20.69 6.37
N TYR A 251 1.04 21.30 5.51
CA TYR A 251 1.17 20.88 4.12
C TYR A 251 2.59 20.42 3.84
N LEU A 252 2.67 19.34 3.08
CA LEU A 252 3.91 18.77 2.59
C LEU A 252 3.93 18.79 1.06
N TYR A 253 5.12 18.80 0.47
CA TYR A 253 5.27 18.56 -0.96
C TYR A 253 4.97 17.10 -1.27
N SER A 254 4.42 16.82 -2.45
CA SER A 254 4.19 15.44 -2.90
C SER A 254 5.47 14.73 -3.39
N GLY A 255 6.52 15.49 -3.71
CA GLY A 255 7.82 14.98 -4.15
C GLY A 255 8.98 15.73 -3.52
N ASP A 256 10.16 15.09 -3.48
CA ASP A 256 11.39 15.72 -2.98
C ASP A 256 11.76 16.92 -3.88
N ARG A 257 11.90 18.08 -3.28
CA ARG A 257 12.25 19.35 -3.95
C ARG A 257 13.65 19.36 -4.56
N THR A 258 14.54 18.50 -4.10
CA THR A 258 15.91 18.41 -4.59
C THR A 258 16.06 17.44 -5.77
N VAL A 259 15.12 16.53 -5.92
CA VAL A 259 15.04 15.55 -7.02
C VAL A 259 13.73 15.78 -7.77
N ARG A 260 13.72 16.73 -8.68
CA ARG A 260 12.51 17.17 -9.39
C ARG A 260 12.36 16.47 -10.73
N PHE A 261 11.75 15.32 -10.74
CA PHE A 261 11.31 14.63 -11.96
C PHE A 261 9.80 14.73 -12.18
N GLU A 262 9.02 15.13 -11.16
CA GLU A 262 7.59 15.35 -11.27
C GLU A 262 7.24 16.83 -11.39
N GLU A 263 6.36 17.16 -12.32
CA GLU A 263 5.80 18.50 -12.47
C GLU A 263 4.87 18.90 -11.30
N ARG A 264 4.43 17.94 -10.48
CA ARG A 264 3.40 18.10 -9.45
C ARG A 264 3.91 18.00 -8.01
N VAL A 265 5.15 18.37 -7.77
CA VAL A 265 5.79 18.30 -6.43
C VAL A 265 5.07 19.11 -5.34
N THR A 266 4.20 20.05 -5.73
CA THR A 266 3.41 20.88 -4.81
C THR A 266 1.94 20.43 -4.69
N ARG A 267 1.56 19.31 -5.33
CA ARG A 267 0.21 18.77 -5.23
C ARG A 267 -0.07 18.28 -3.80
N LYS A 268 -1.24 18.64 -3.26
CA LYS A 268 -1.70 18.09 -1.99
C LYS A 268 -2.04 16.61 -2.17
N GLU A 269 -1.62 15.83 -1.20
CA GLU A 269 -1.95 14.42 -1.08
C GLU A 269 -3.05 14.28 -0.02
N ASN A 270 -4.20 13.74 -0.42
CA ASN A 270 -5.39 13.69 0.43
C ASN A 270 -5.73 12.27 0.93
N TYR A 271 -4.96 11.26 0.55
CA TYR A 271 -5.20 9.86 0.92
C TYR A 271 -4.07 9.31 1.81
N HIS A 272 -2.83 9.23 1.30
CA HIS A 272 -1.72 8.62 2.04
C HIS A 272 -1.35 9.46 3.27
N HIS A 273 -1.18 10.77 3.12
CA HIS A 273 -0.77 11.63 4.23
C HIS A 273 -1.76 11.60 5.42
N PRO A 274 -3.07 11.83 5.25
CA PRO A 274 -4.02 11.68 6.35
C PRO A 274 -4.05 10.26 6.93
N ARG A 275 -3.97 9.22 6.10
CA ARG A 275 -3.92 7.82 6.54
C ARG A 275 -2.68 7.56 7.40
N CYS A 276 -1.51 8.01 6.96
CA CYS A 276 -0.26 7.86 7.70
C CYS A 276 -0.36 8.53 9.07
N VAL A 277 -0.76 9.79 9.11
CA VAL A 277 -0.88 10.54 10.38
C VAL A 277 -1.84 9.85 11.35
N MET A 278 -3.04 9.48 10.89
CA MET A 278 -4.04 8.83 11.75
C MET A 278 -3.56 7.47 12.27
N ARG A 279 -3.02 6.60 11.41
CA ARG A 279 -2.51 5.29 11.83
C ARG A 279 -1.36 5.40 12.80
N ASN A 280 -0.40 6.27 12.51
CA ASN A 280 0.77 6.47 13.35
C ASN A 280 0.40 7.04 14.72
N LEU A 281 -0.52 8.00 14.79
CA LEU A 281 -1.00 8.52 16.07
C LEU A 281 -1.67 7.44 16.91
N LEU A 282 -2.56 6.62 16.34
CA LEU A 282 -3.23 5.53 17.06
C LEU A 282 -2.23 4.47 17.57
N VAL A 283 -1.21 4.12 16.79
CA VAL A 283 -0.17 3.20 17.24
C VAL A 283 0.64 3.81 18.39
N LEU A 284 1.08 5.06 18.24
CA LEU A 284 1.85 5.76 19.27
C LEU A 284 1.07 5.91 20.57
N GLU A 285 -0.22 6.24 20.52
CA GLU A 285 -1.10 6.30 21.70
C GLU A 285 -1.11 4.95 22.44
N ARG A 286 -1.37 3.85 21.73
CA ARG A 286 -1.35 2.51 22.34
C ARG A 286 0.01 2.11 22.90
N MET A 287 1.11 2.48 22.23
CA MET A 287 2.46 2.24 22.74
C MET A 287 2.74 3.07 24.01
N ILE A 288 2.35 4.35 24.05
CA ILE A 288 2.50 5.23 25.22
C ILE A 288 1.70 4.67 26.41
N GLU A 289 0.47 4.24 26.20
CA GLU A 289 -0.37 3.63 27.24
C GLU A 289 0.27 2.36 27.84
N ARG A 290 1.05 1.62 27.05
CA ARG A 290 1.82 0.45 27.50
C ARG A 290 3.23 0.79 28.04
N GLY A 291 3.58 2.08 28.17
CA GLY A 291 4.90 2.52 28.62
C GLY A 291 6.03 2.12 27.67
N GLY A 292 5.74 2.00 26.38
CA GLY A 292 6.68 1.60 25.33
C GLY A 292 6.86 0.09 25.16
N ALA A 293 6.17 -0.74 25.95
CA ALA A 293 6.25 -2.19 25.78
C ALA A 293 5.50 -2.65 24.53
N PRO A 294 5.98 -3.72 23.83
CA PRO A 294 5.26 -4.37 22.74
C PRO A 294 3.87 -4.85 23.17
N SER A 295 2.99 -5.09 22.22
CA SER A 295 1.59 -5.48 22.49
C SER A 295 1.43 -6.82 23.22
N GLY A 296 2.46 -7.67 23.20
CA GLY A 296 2.41 -9.00 23.79
C GLY A 296 1.62 -10.02 22.99
N VAL A 297 1.18 -9.68 21.78
CA VAL A 297 0.38 -10.59 20.92
C VAL A 297 1.13 -11.87 20.56
N TRP A 298 2.48 -11.85 20.62
CA TRP A 298 3.35 -12.98 20.34
C TRP A 298 4.04 -13.56 21.61
N ALA A 299 3.61 -13.12 22.80
CA ALA A 299 4.17 -13.57 24.08
C ALA A 299 3.76 -15.00 24.43
#